data_f260c699cc05729e5f894ec0a8278052
#
_entry.id   f260c699cc05729e5f894ec0a8278052
#
_cell.length_a   1.000
_cell.length_b   1.000
_cell.length_c   1.000
_cell.angle_alpha   90.00
_cell.angle_beta   90.00
_cell.angle_gamma   90.00
#
_symmetry.space_group_name_H-M   'P 1'
#
loop_
_entity.id
_entity.type
_entity.pdbx_description
1 polymer ?
#
loop_
_entity_poly.entity_id
_entity_poly.type
_entity_poly.pdbx_seq_one_letter_code
_entity_poly.pdbx_strand_id
1 'polypeptide(L)'
;MGSEMCIRDRRQGERLAHKIMRERPDHDIDVVIPIPDTSRVAGQALAHELGVKFREGFMKNRYIGRTFIMPGQTQRRKSVRQKLNPVPLEFEGKTVLLVDDSIVRGTTCQQIIQMARDSGAKRVYFASAAPPVRYPNVYGIDMPTASELVAHGRTIEQISEHIGADWLIYQEIDDLIECSREGNSLVDGFELSVFDGQYQTGVIDDAYLTGLSDARSDNSVDRADGALVGLHNRS
;
A
#
# COMPACT_ATOMS: atom_id res chain seq x y z
N MET A 1 -10.43 -5.52 -19.95
CA MET A 1 -10.00 -5.49 -18.52
C MET A 1 -8.69 -4.75 -18.28
N GLY A 2 -7.59 -4.98 -19.03
CA GLY A 2 -6.33 -4.28 -18.76
C GLY A 2 -6.32 -2.76 -19.01
N SER A 3 -7.04 -2.29 -20.02
CA SER A 3 -7.12 -0.86 -20.36
C SER A 3 -7.91 -0.03 -19.34
N GLU A 4 -8.98 -0.59 -18.79
CA GLU A 4 -9.84 0.10 -17.81
C GLU A 4 -9.14 0.31 -16.47
N MET A 5 -8.41 -0.70 -15.99
CA MET A 5 -7.58 -0.56 -14.79
C MET A 5 -6.52 0.53 -14.96
N CYS A 6 -5.81 0.56 -16.10
CA CYS A 6 -4.83 1.60 -16.37
C CYS A 6 -5.45 3.01 -16.43
N ILE A 7 -6.68 3.15 -16.96
CA ILE A 7 -7.39 4.43 -17.01
C ILE A 7 -7.73 4.90 -15.58
N ARG A 8 -8.27 4.02 -14.75
CA ARG A 8 -8.56 4.31 -13.34
C ARG A 8 -7.29 4.71 -12.58
N ASP A 9 -6.23 3.92 -12.71
CA ASP A 9 -4.97 4.16 -11.99
C ASP A 9 -4.32 5.49 -12.43
N ARG A 10 -4.42 5.84 -13.72
CA ARG A 10 -4.00 7.16 -14.21
C ARG A 10 -4.78 8.28 -13.53
N ARG A 11 -6.12 8.21 -13.51
CA ARG A 11 -6.96 9.21 -12.85
C ARG A 11 -6.66 9.34 -11.36
N GLN A 12 -6.41 8.22 -10.68
CA GLN A 12 -5.97 8.24 -9.28
C GLN A 12 -4.67 9.03 -9.11
N GLY A 13 -3.70 8.86 -10.00
CA GLY A 13 -2.47 9.63 -10.00
C GLY A 13 -2.70 11.14 -10.22
N GLU A 14 -3.56 11.50 -11.17
CA GLU A 14 -3.95 12.88 -11.47
C GLU A 14 -4.63 13.55 -10.24
N ARG A 15 -5.62 12.87 -9.62
CA ARG A 15 -6.30 13.37 -8.41
C ARG A 15 -5.37 13.52 -7.22
N LEU A 16 -4.48 12.55 -7.02
CA LEU A 16 -3.49 12.61 -5.96
C LEU A 16 -2.50 13.77 -6.14
N ALA A 17 -2.12 14.08 -7.39
CA ALA A 17 -1.31 15.26 -7.70
C ALA A 17 -2.05 16.57 -7.37
N HIS A 18 -3.33 16.68 -7.72
CA HIS A 18 -4.15 17.84 -7.36
C HIS A 18 -4.25 18.02 -5.84
N LYS A 19 -4.38 16.92 -5.10
CA LYS A 19 -4.36 16.95 -3.64
C LYS A 19 -3.01 17.46 -3.10
N ILE A 20 -1.90 16.97 -3.64
CA ILE A 20 -0.55 17.42 -3.26
C ILE A 20 -0.39 18.91 -3.51
N MET A 21 -0.77 19.41 -4.68
CA MET A 21 -0.69 20.83 -5.02
C MET A 21 -1.57 21.71 -4.11
N ARG A 22 -2.72 21.21 -3.66
CA ARG A 22 -3.61 21.89 -2.72
C ARG A 22 -3.04 21.95 -1.29
N GLU A 23 -2.50 20.83 -0.79
CA GLU A 23 -2.00 20.71 0.58
C GLU A 23 -0.57 21.22 0.75
N ARG A 24 0.22 21.17 -0.32
CA ARG A 24 1.64 21.51 -0.31
C ARG A 24 2.08 22.15 -1.63
N PRO A 25 1.56 23.38 -1.96
CA PRO A 25 1.83 24.03 -3.23
C PRO A 25 3.32 24.30 -3.47
N ASP A 26 4.08 24.54 -2.39
CA ASP A 26 5.53 24.78 -2.43
C ASP A 26 6.33 23.48 -2.14
N HIS A 27 5.85 22.33 -2.64
CA HIS A 27 6.54 21.06 -2.44
C HIS A 27 7.94 21.08 -3.05
N ASP A 28 8.87 20.42 -2.38
CA ASP A 28 10.28 20.26 -2.80
C ASP A 28 10.57 18.87 -3.41
N ILE A 29 9.58 18.26 -4.05
CA ILE A 29 9.70 16.94 -4.67
C ILE A 29 10.57 17.04 -5.92
N ASP A 30 11.71 16.35 -5.96
CA ASP A 30 12.60 16.29 -7.11
C ASP A 30 12.18 15.18 -8.09
N VAL A 31 11.63 14.07 -7.57
CA VAL A 31 11.36 12.88 -8.36
C VAL A 31 10.23 12.05 -7.74
N VAL A 32 9.38 11.50 -8.60
CA VAL A 32 8.39 10.48 -8.25
C VAL A 32 8.92 9.11 -8.65
N ILE A 33 8.88 8.17 -7.69
CA ILE A 33 9.34 6.79 -7.87
C ILE A 33 8.21 5.83 -7.48
N PRO A 34 7.64 5.06 -8.41
CA PRO A 34 6.62 4.08 -8.11
C PRO A 34 7.20 2.83 -7.47
N ILE A 35 6.43 2.21 -6.58
CA ILE A 35 6.73 0.86 -6.10
C ILE A 35 6.27 -0.13 -7.19
N PRO A 36 7.19 -0.93 -7.77
CA PRO A 36 6.84 -1.81 -8.88
C PRO A 36 5.99 -3.01 -8.42
N ASP A 37 5.03 -3.48 -9.23
CA ASP A 37 4.72 -3.06 -10.60
C ASP A 37 3.43 -2.23 -10.68
N THR A 38 2.57 -2.30 -9.65
CA THR A 38 1.17 -1.85 -9.65
C THR A 38 1.02 -0.32 -9.66
N SER A 39 1.93 0.40 -9.00
CA SER A 39 1.85 1.85 -8.84
C SER A 39 2.42 2.65 -10.01
N ARG A 40 2.91 1.97 -11.05
CA ARG A 40 3.64 2.61 -12.16
C ARG A 40 2.77 3.61 -12.92
N VAL A 41 1.53 3.24 -13.24
CA VAL A 41 0.60 4.09 -14.01
C VAL A 41 0.19 5.31 -13.19
N ALA A 42 -0.19 5.12 -11.94
CA ALA A 42 -0.55 6.21 -11.04
C ALA A 42 0.64 7.15 -10.80
N GLY A 43 1.84 6.59 -10.53
CA GLY A 43 3.05 7.38 -10.31
C GLY A 43 3.47 8.20 -11.54
N GLN A 44 3.29 7.67 -12.74
CA GLN A 44 3.58 8.38 -13.99
C GLN A 44 2.64 9.56 -14.19
N ALA A 45 1.33 9.36 -13.99
CA ALA A 45 0.33 10.42 -14.11
C ALA A 45 0.55 11.51 -13.05
N LEU A 46 0.81 11.10 -11.81
CA LEU A 46 1.11 12.00 -10.70
C LEU A 46 2.34 12.87 -11.00
N ALA A 47 3.43 12.27 -11.48
CA ALA A 47 4.66 13.00 -11.82
C ALA A 47 4.43 14.01 -12.96
N HIS A 48 3.62 13.63 -13.95
CA HIS A 48 3.25 14.50 -15.06
C HIS A 48 2.49 15.74 -14.59
N GLU A 49 1.45 15.55 -13.77
CA GLU A 49 0.64 16.64 -13.22
C GLU A 49 1.42 17.58 -12.30
N LEU A 50 2.34 17.03 -11.48
CA LEU A 50 3.23 17.82 -10.63
C LEU A 50 4.35 18.53 -11.41
N GLY A 51 4.57 18.19 -12.68
CA GLY A 51 5.67 18.72 -13.46
C GLY A 51 7.06 18.26 -12.98
N VAL A 52 7.15 17.14 -12.26
CA VAL A 52 8.40 16.59 -11.73
C VAL A 52 8.85 15.34 -12.50
N LYS A 53 10.09 14.91 -12.28
CA LYS A 53 10.63 13.74 -12.96
C LYS A 53 9.97 12.46 -12.46
N PHE A 54 9.61 11.57 -13.38
CA PHE A 54 9.29 10.17 -13.10
C PHE A 54 10.53 9.29 -13.32
N ARG A 55 10.84 8.41 -12.36
CA ARG A 55 11.96 7.47 -12.47
C ARG A 55 11.61 6.10 -11.87
N GLU A 56 12.10 5.05 -12.48
CA GLU A 56 12.04 3.69 -11.92
C GLU A 56 13.23 3.48 -10.97
N GLY A 57 13.09 3.92 -9.73
CA GLY A 57 14.16 3.83 -8.73
C GLY A 57 14.29 2.44 -8.09
N PHE A 58 13.33 1.53 -8.30
CA PHE A 58 13.38 0.15 -7.83
C PHE A 58 13.24 -0.83 -8.97
N MET A 59 14.16 -1.79 -9.03
CA MET A 59 14.09 -2.92 -9.95
C MET A 59 13.58 -4.16 -9.23
N LYS A 60 12.48 -4.73 -9.74
CA LYS A 60 11.88 -5.95 -9.17
C LYS A 60 12.57 -7.20 -9.67
N ASN A 61 13.00 -8.06 -8.75
CA ASN A 61 13.47 -9.38 -9.08
C ASN A 61 12.26 -10.30 -9.37
N ARG A 62 12.06 -10.64 -10.65
CA ARG A 62 10.92 -11.45 -11.12
C ARG A 62 11.04 -12.93 -10.76
N TYR A 63 12.20 -13.42 -10.37
CA TYR A 63 12.43 -14.81 -10.00
C TYR A 63 12.00 -15.13 -8.57
N ILE A 64 11.67 -14.11 -7.76
CA ILE A 64 11.22 -14.28 -6.38
C ILE A 64 9.71 -14.10 -6.32
N GLY A 65 8.97 -15.16 -5.95
CA GLY A 65 7.52 -15.21 -5.88
C GLY A 65 6.89 -14.27 -4.83
N ARG A 66 5.54 -14.22 -4.77
CA ARG A 66 4.78 -13.42 -3.81
C ARG A 66 5.04 -13.87 -2.37
N THR A 67 5.39 -12.94 -1.48
CA THR A 67 5.70 -13.20 -0.05
C THR A 67 4.55 -12.84 0.90
N PHE A 68 3.37 -12.49 0.40
CA PHE A 68 2.20 -12.18 1.24
C PHE A 68 1.73 -13.34 2.11
N ILE A 69 2.11 -14.57 1.75
CA ILE A 69 1.65 -15.82 2.35
C ILE A 69 2.68 -16.38 3.35
N MET A 70 3.83 -15.72 3.56
CA MET A 70 4.83 -16.21 4.50
C MET A 70 4.50 -15.84 5.96
N PRO A 71 4.46 -16.82 6.88
CA PRO A 71 4.33 -16.56 8.30
C PRO A 71 5.61 -15.93 8.86
N GLY A 72 5.46 -14.95 9.75
CA GLY A 72 6.56 -14.32 10.49
C GLY A 72 7.10 -13.02 9.91
N GLN A 73 7.21 -11.99 10.76
CA GLN A 73 7.68 -10.65 10.38
C GLN A 73 9.14 -10.63 9.91
N THR A 74 10.01 -11.45 10.49
CA THR A 74 11.45 -11.50 10.17
C THR A 74 11.72 -12.06 8.78
N GLN A 75 10.95 -13.05 8.34
CA GLN A 75 11.05 -13.60 6.98
C GLN A 75 10.52 -12.62 5.93
N ARG A 76 9.45 -11.88 6.24
CA ARG A 76 8.91 -10.82 5.37
C ARG A 76 9.92 -9.69 5.17
N ARG A 77 10.66 -9.29 6.22
CA ARG A 77 11.70 -8.26 6.11
C ARG A 77 12.85 -8.64 5.16
N LYS A 78 13.34 -9.87 5.23
CA LYS A 78 14.37 -10.38 4.30
C LYS A 78 13.85 -10.44 2.86
N SER A 79 12.57 -10.73 2.66
CA SER A 79 11.99 -10.97 1.35
C SER A 79 11.77 -9.70 0.52
N VAL A 80 11.50 -8.54 1.12
CA VAL A 80 11.36 -7.27 0.38
C VAL A 80 12.70 -6.84 -0.20
N ARG A 81 13.79 -6.91 0.59
CA ARG A 81 15.16 -6.61 0.11
C ARG A 81 15.63 -7.56 -0.98
N GLN A 82 15.15 -8.80 -1.00
CA GLN A 82 15.47 -9.75 -2.08
C GLN A 82 14.67 -9.48 -3.35
N LYS A 83 13.48 -8.87 -3.23
CA LYS A 83 12.57 -8.60 -4.35
C LYS A 83 12.82 -7.28 -5.05
N LEU A 84 13.26 -6.27 -4.31
CA LEU A 84 13.45 -4.92 -4.80
C LEU A 84 14.91 -4.51 -4.65
N ASN A 85 15.53 -4.14 -5.75
CA ASN A 85 16.88 -3.57 -5.77
C ASN A 85 16.76 -2.07 -6.08
N PRO A 86 17.20 -1.19 -5.16
CA PRO A 86 17.21 0.25 -5.42
C PRO A 86 18.30 0.60 -6.43
N VAL A 87 18.05 1.62 -7.24
CA VAL A 87 19.01 2.24 -8.16
C VAL A 87 19.53 3.52 -7.49
N PRO A 88 20.71 3.53 -6.84
CA PRO A 88 21.15 4.64 -5.97
C PRO A 88 21.13 6.01 -6.67
N LEU A 89 21.50 6.08 -7.93
CA LEU A 89 21.49 7.31 -8.75
C LEU A 89 20.13 8.02 -8.76
N GLU A 90 19.04 7.28 -8.61
CA GLU A 90 17.69 7.87 -8.62
C GLU A 90 17.29 8.44 -7.26
N PHE A 91 18.03 8.14 -6.19
CA PHE A 91 17.75 8.58 -4.82
C PHE A 91 18.72 9.64 -4.31
N GLU A 92 20.01 9.51 -4.64
CA GLU A 92 21.08 10.28 -4.04
C GLU A 92 20.84 11.81 -4.10
N GLY A 93 20.81 12.44 -2.94
CA GLY A 93 20.65 13.87 -2.74
C GLY A 93 19.27 14.45 -3.06
N LYS A 94 18.27 13.61 -3.36
CA LYS A 94 16.93 14.02 -3.82
C LYS A 94 15.88 13.94 -2.72
N THR A 95 14.88 14.82 -2.81
CA THR A 95 13.57 14.66 -2.16
C THR A 95 12.69 13.77 -3.04
N VAL A 96 12.44 12.55 -2.59
CA VAL A 96 11.76 11.50 -3.36
C VAL A 96 10.33 11.36 -2.89
N LEU A 97 9.37 11.32 -3.81
CA LEU A 97 8.00 10.88 -3.54
C LEU A 97 7.84 9.42 -4.01
N LEU A 98 7.76 8.50 -3.07
CA LEU A 98 7.42 7.11 -3.34
C LEU A 98 5.91 6.97 -3.51
N VAL A 99 5.47 6.22 -4.51
CA VAL A 99 4.05 5.98 -4.78
C VAL A 99 3.75 4.50 -4.72
N ASP A 100 2.76 4.11 -3.89
CA ASP A 100 2.25 2.74 -3.83
C ASP A 100 0.75 2.68 -4.11
N ASP A 101 0.24 1.52 -4.47
CA ASP A 101 -1.20 1.31 -4.71
C ASP A 101 -2.01 1.39 -3.40
N SER A 102 -1.48 0.84 -2.31
CA SER A 102 -2.12 0.88 -0.99
C SER A 102 -1.14 0.57 0.14
N ILE A 103 -1.43 1.07 1.34
CA ILE A 103 -0.68 0.74 2.55
C ILE A 103 -1.58 -0.10 3.46
N VAL A 104 -1.19 -1.37 3.68
CA VAL A 104 -1.99 -2.30 4.50
C VAL A 104 -1.36 -2.47 5.89
N ARG A 105 -0.21 -3.14 6.01
CA ARG A 105 0.48 -3.37 7.30
C ARG A 105 1.57 -2.34 7.61
N GLY A 106 2.01 -1.57 6.63
CA GLY A 106 3.10 -0.60 6.77
C GLY A 106 4.51 -1.20 6.80
N THR A 107 4.70 -2.48 7.11
CA THR A 107 6.02 -3.12 7.21
C THR A 107 6.81 -3.12 5.89
N THR A 108 6.13 -3.27 4.77
CA THR A 108 6.74 -3.16 3.43
C THR A 108 7.18 -1.73 3.16
N CYS A 109 6.32 -0.75 3.49
CA CYS A 109 6.63 0.68 3.32
C CYS A 109 7.86 1.08 4.14
N GLN A 110 7.95 0.65 5.42
CA GLN A 110 9.12 0.90 6.26
C GLN A 110 10.43 0.45 5.59
N GLN A 111 10.42 -0.74 5.00
CA GLN A 111 11.62 -1.29 4.35
C GLN A 111 11.97 -0.56 3.06
N ILE A 112 10.96 -0.20 2.26
CA ILE A 112 11.15 0.55 1.02
C ILE A 112 11.67 1.95 1.34
N ILE A 113 11.12 2.64 2.34
CA ILE A 113 11.58 3.94 2.81
C ILE A 113 13.03 3.84 3.30
N GLN A 114 13.35 2.80 4.09
CA GLN A 114 14.71 2.59 4.56
C GLN A 114 15.69 2.33 3.40
N MET A 115 15.30 1.55 2.38
CA MET A 115 16.12 1.34 1.18
C MET A 115 16.37 2.64 0.41
N ALA A 116 15.36 3.51 0.31
CA ALA A 116 15.52 4.83 -0.31
C ALA A 116 16.50 5.70 0.46
N ARG A 117 16.42 5.70 1.81
CA ARG A 117 17.37 6.42 2.69
C ARG A 117 18.77 5.84 2.59
N ASP A 118 18.93 4.52 2.64
CA ASP A 118 20.22 3.81 2.48
C ASP A 118 20.85 4.11 1.10
N SER A 119 20.03 4.46 0.09
CA SER A 119 20.45 4.87 -1.25
C SER A 119 20.73 6.38 -1.38
N GLY A 120 20.74 7.13 -0.26
CA GLY A 120 21.13 8.52 -0.24
C GLY A 120 20.00 9.53 -0.48
N ALA A 121 18.74 9.16 -0.37
CA ALA A 121 17.63 10.11 -0.46
C ALA A 121 17.72 11.16 0.66
N LYS A 122 17.58 12.44 0.29
CA LYS A 122 17.59 13.59 1.23
C LYS A 122 16.32 13.60 2.09
N ARG A 123 15.16 13.38 1.46
CA ARG A 123 13.85 13.23 2.08
C ARG A 123 13.07 12.14 1.37
N VAL A 124 12.22 11.43 2.11
CA VAL A 124 11.37 10.38 1.57
C VAL A 124 9.93 10.67 1.94
N TYR A 125 9.16 11.13 0.97
CA TYR A 125 7.72 11.28 1.04
C TYR A 125 7.05 10.01 0.52
N PHE A 126 5.85 9.74 0.99
CA PHE A 126 5.10 8.55 0.57
C PHE A 126 3.67 8.90 0.20
N ALA A 127 3.21 8.42 -0.95
CA ALA A 127 1.85 8.60 -1.44
C ALA A 127 1.18 7.24 -1.67
N SER A 128 -0.03 7.09 -1.17
CA SER A 128 -0.89 5.94 -1.43
C SER A 128 -1.98 6.31 -2.43
N ALA A 129 -2.09 5.57 -3.53
CA ALA A 129 -3.15 5.76 -4.52
C ALA A 129 -4.53 5.27 -4.03
N ALA A 130 -4.58 4.55 -2.90
CA ALA A 130 -5.80 4.21 -2.20
C ALA A 130 -5.94 5.01 -0.90
N PRO A 131 -7.17 5.19 -0.38
CA PRO A 131 -7.41 5.70 0.97
C PRO A 131 -6.81 4.81 2.07
N PRO A 132 -6.73 5.28 3.34
CA PRO A 132 -6.25 4.47 4.44
C PRO A 132 -7.12 3.23 4.67
N VAL A 133 -6.52 2.04 4.60
CA VAL A 133 -7.20 0.76 4.88
C VAL A 133 -7.30 0.59 6.39
N ARG A 134 -8.49 0.78 6.95
CA ARG A 134 -8.74 0.82 8.40
C ARG A 134 -9.47 -0.40 8.95
N TYR A 135 -10.22 -1.09 8.09
CA TYR A 135 -11.10 -2.19 8.49
C TYR A 135 -10.81 -3.45 7.67
N PRO A 136 -11.01 -4.65 8.25
CA PRO A 136 -10.80 -5.90 7.52
C PRO A 136 -11.87 -6.13 6.46
N ASN A 137 -11.50 -6.82 5.38
CA ASN A 137 -12.48 -7.30 4.40
C ASN A 137 -13.18 -8.57 4.91
N VAL A 138 -14.50 -8.67 4.71
CA VAL A 138 -15.33 -9.81 5.10
C VAL A 138 -15.94 -10.56 3.90
N TYR A 139 -15.66 -10.09 2.69
CA TYR A 139 -16.24 -10.61 1.43
C TYR A 139 -15.28 -11.52 0.65
N GLY A 140 -14.40 -12.22 1.36
CA GLY A 140 -13.54 -13.25 0.76
C GLY A 140 -12.17 -12.79 0.29
N ILE A 141 -11.81 -11.51 0.46
CA ILE A 141 -10.43 -11.05 0.27
C ILE A 141 -9.63 -11.38 1.53
N ASP A 142 -8.54 -12.13 1.38
CA ASP A 142 -7.63 -12.42 2.48
C ASP A 142 -6.87 -11.17 2.90
N MET A 143 -7.33 -10.55 3.98
CA MET A 143 -6.74 -9.35 4.58
C MET A 143 -6.31 -9.60 6.02
N PRO A 144 -5.36 -8.82 6.54
CA PRO A 144 -4.97 -8.85 7.95
C PRO A 144 -6.13 -8.56 8.88
N THR A 145 -5.99 -8.98 10.15
CA THR A 145 -6.89 -8.55 11.22
C THR A 145 -6.80 -7.03 11.43
N ALA A 146 -7.82 -6.42 12.04
CA ALA A 146 -7.86 -4.98 12.28
C ALA A 146 -6.59 -4.47 12.99
N SER A 147 -6.09 -5.21 13.98
CA SER A 147 -4.88 -4.86 14.73
C SER A 147 -3.59 -4.84 13.90
N GLU A 148 -3.54 -5.57 12.79
CA GLU A 148 -2.41 -5.61 11.87
C GLU A 148 -2.48 -4.51 10.79
N LEU A 149 -3.63 -3.84 10.62
CA LEU A 149 -3.79 -2.73 9.68
C LEU A 149 -3.10 -1.48 10.25
N VAL A 150 -2.16 -0.93 9.52
CA VAL A 150 -1.39 0.23 10.00
C VAL A 150 -2.27 1.46 10.24
N ALA A 151 -3.35 1.62 9.48
CA ALA A 151 -4.25 2.77 9.59
C ALA A 151 -5.38 2.59 10.62
N HIS A 152 -5.53 1.38 11.20
CA HIS A 152 -6.55 1.15 12.22
C HIS A 152 -6.22 1.91 13.51
N GLY A 153 -7.14 2.79 13.92
CA GLY A 153 -6.99 3.60 15.14
C GLY A 153 -5.86 4.65 15.11
N ARG A 154 -5.26 4.96 13.96
CA ARG A 154 -4.16 5.94 13.83
C ARG A 154 -4.54 7.11 12.94
N THR A 155 -3.97 8.29 13.24
CA THR A 155 -3.98 9.46 12.35
C THR A 155 -2.96 9.28 11.23
N ILE A 156 -3.04 10.12 10.19
CA ILE A 156 -2.08 10.09 9.07
C ILE A 156 -0.65 10.40 9.55
N GLU A 157 -0.51 11.33 10.49
CA GLU A 157 0.78 11.71 11.09
C GLU A 157 1.39 10.51 11.85
N GLN A 158 0.58 9.81 12.65
CA GLN A 158 1.03 8.62 13.37
C GLN A 158 1.42 7.47 12.42
N ILE A 159 0.73 7.35 11.28
CA ILE A 159 1.09 6.37 10.25
C ILE A 159 2.42 6.80 9.58
N SER A 160 2.57 8.08 9.23
CA SER A 160 3.80 8.64 8.65
C SER A 160 5.02 8.37 9.53
N GLU A 161 4.91 8.67 10.81
CA GLU A 161 5.95 8.37 11.81
C GLU A 161 6.24 6.88 11.90
N HIS A 162 5.19 6.05 11.96
CA HIS A 162 5.32 4.60 12.06
C HIS A 162 6.05 3.99 10.86
N ILE A 163 5.76 4.45 9.63
CA ILE A 163 6.44 3.95 8.43
C ILE A 163 7.80 4.62 8.18
N GLY A 164 8.11 5.70 8.90
CA GLY A 164 9.36 6.45 8.80
C GLY A 164 9.43 7.41 7.60
N ALA A 165 8.28 7.84 7.06
CA ALA A 165 8.22 8.84 6.00
C ALA A 165 8.34 10.26 6.58
N ASP A 166 8.96 11.17 5.83
CA ASP A 166 9.02 12.58 6.20
C ASP A 166 7.69 13.30 5.94
N TRP A 167 6.86 12.72 5.07
CA TRP A 167 5.49 13.14 4.79
C TRP A 167 4.72 11.99 4.14
N LEU A 168 3.45 11.85 4.51
CA LEU A 168 2.55 10.82 3.99
C LEU A 168 1.26 11.46 3.49
N ILE A 169 0.84 11.06 2.29
CA ILE A 169 -0.43 11.47 1.70
C ILE A 169 -1.19 10.24 1.19
N TYR A 170 -2.49 10.23 1.42
CA TYR A 170 -3.41 9.22 0.93
C TYR A 170 -4.38 9.82 -0.07
N GLN A 171 -4.87 8.99 -0.98
CA GLN A 171 -6.03 9.30 -1.81
C GLN A 171 -7.27 9.54 -0.95
N GLU A 172 -8.19 10.38 -1.41
CA GLU A 172 -9.50 10.57 -0.79
C GLU A 172 -10.50 9.52 -1.30
N ILE A 173 -11.46 9.14 -0.45
CA ILE A 173 -12.47 8.13 -0.82
C ILE A 173 -13.32 8.63 -2.00
N ASP A 174 -13.72 9.89 -1.98
CA ASP A 174 -14.53 10.50 -3.04
C ASP A 174 -13.79 10.51 -4.38
N ASP A 175 -12.51 10.84 -4.38
CA ASP A 175 -11.67 10.78 -5.58
C ASP A 175 -11.53 9.35 -6.11
N LEU A 176 -11.39 8.35 -5.23
CA LEU A 176 -11.34 6.93 -5.61
C LEU A 176 -12.65 6.49 -6.28
N ILE A 177 -13.79 6.89 -5.71
CA ILE A 177 -15.13 6.64 -6.25
C ILE A 177 -15.27 7.25 -7.63
N GLU A 178 -14.94 8.53 -7.77
CA GLU A 178 -15.03 9.25 -9.04
C GLU A 178 -14.15 8.62 -10.12
N CYS A 179 -12.87 8.33 -9.81
CA CYS A 179 -11.96 7.65 -10.73
C CYS A 179 -12.48 6.30 -11.23
N SER A 180 -13.23 5.59 -10.37
CA SER A 180 -13.79 4.28 -10.68
C SER A 180 -15.12 4.36 -11.43
N ARG A 181 -15.92 5.40 -11.17
CA ARG A 181 -17.24 5.62 -11.79
C ARG A 181 -17.13 6.25 -13.18
N GLU A 182 -16.13 7.08 -13.41
CA GLU A 182 -15.98 7.84 -14.66
C GLU A 182 -15.89 6.91 -15.88
N GLY A 183 -16.82 7.09 -16.82
CA GLY A 183 -16.99 6.24 -17.98
C GLY A 183 -17.93 5.04 -17.79
N ASN A 184 -18.50 4.86 -16.58
CA ASN A 184 -19.51 3.83 -16.30
C ASN A 184 -20.65 4.36 -15.42
N SER A 185 -21.62 5.00 -16.06
CA SER A 185 -22.81 5.57 -15.39
C SER A 185 -23.79 4.52 -14.83
N LEU A 186 -23.57 3.24 -15.12
CA LEU A 186 -24.42 2.14 -14.63
C LEU A 186 -24.03 1.65 -13.23
N VAL A 187 -22.89 2.11 -12.69
CA VAL A 187 -22.45 1.75 -11.33
C VAL A 187 -22.97 2.76 -10.33
N ASP A 188 -23.93 2.34 -9.51
CA ASP A 188 -24.57 3.20 -8.51
C ASP A 188 -23.78 3.28 -7.19
N GLY A 189 -22.98 2.27 -6.85
CA GLY A 189 -22.23 2.23 -5.60
C GLY A 189 -21.01 1.31 -5.65
N PHE A 190 -20.15 1.46 -4.65
CA PHE A 190 -18.94 0.67 -4.46
C PHE A 190 -18.91 0.10 -3.06
N GLU A 191 -18.28 -1.05 -2.90
CA GLU A 191 -17.96 -1.62 -1.60
C GLU A 191 -16.71 -0.90 -1.04
N LEU A 192 -16.87 -0.17 0.05
CA LEU A 192 -15.86 0.71 0.64
C LEU A 192 -15.52 0.36 2.09
N SER A 193 -16.09 -0.72 2.63
CA SER A 193 -16.00 -1.06 4.06
C SER A 193 -14.58 -1.12 4.61
N VAL A 194 -13.59 -1.48 3.79
CA VAL A 194 -12.18 -1.49 4.20
C VAL A 194 -11.64 -0.10 4.54
N PHE A 195 -12.29 0.96 4.05
CA PHE A 195 -11.92 2.36 4.29
C PHE A 195 -12.80 3.03 5.35
N ASP A 196 -14.13 2.87 5.26
CA ASP A 196 -15.14 3.57 6.07
C ASP A 196 -15.78 2.72 7.18
N GLY A 197 -15.62 1.40 7.12
CA GLY A 197 -16.23 0.46 8.09
C GLY A 197 -17.71 0.19 7.86
N GLN A 198 -18.28 0.66 6.73
CA GLN A 198 -19.69 0.45 6.42
C GLN A 198 -19.87 -0.79 5.54
N TYR A 199 -20.20 -1.90 6.17
CA TYR A 199 -20.41 -3.17 5.47
C TYR A 199 -21.79 -3.24 4.86
N GLN A 200 -21.87 -3.63 3.58
CA GLN A 200 -23.14 -3.65 2.82
C GLN A 200 -24.11 -4.75 3.28
N THR A 201 -23.60 -5.85 3.81
CA THR A 201 -24.42 -6.89 4.43
C THR A 201 -24.63 -6.55 5.91
N GLY A 202 -25.80 -6.09 6.27
CA GLY A 202 -26.15 -5.39 7.51
C GLY A 202 -26.06 -6.16 8.83
N VAL A 203 -25.19 -7.16 8.99
CA VAL A 203 -25.00 -7.95 10.22
C VAL A 203 -23.54 -8.05 10.63
N ILE A 204 -22.68 -7.16 10.12
CA ILE A 204 -21.27 -7.12 10.47
C ILE A 204 -21.10 -6.10 11.60
N ASP A 205 -21.10 -6.58 12.83
CA ASP A 205 -20.84 -5.78 14.04
C ASP A 205 -19.43 -6.04 14.59
N ASP A 206 -19.08 -5.32 15.65
CA ASP A 206 -17.79 -5.47 16.33
C ASP A 206 -17.59 -6.89 16.90
N ALA A 207 -18.67 -7.57 17.31
CA ALA A 207 -18.63 -8.92 17.82
C ALA A 207 -18.25 -9.92 16.70
N TYR A 208 -18.83 -9.75 15.50
CA TYR A 208 -18.48 -10.54 14.33
C TYR A 208 -17.02 -10.33 13.91
N LEU A 209 -16.56 -9.07 13.87
CA LEU A 209 -15.17 -8.74 13.50
C LEU A 209 -14.17 -9.29 14.51
N THR A 210 -14.49 -9.27 15.79
CA THR A 210 -13.67 -9.88 16.84
C THR A 210 -13.61 -11.39 16.69
N GLY A 211 -14.75 -12.06 16.52
CA GLY A 211 -14.79 -13.51 16.27
C GLY A 211 -14.02 -13.95 15.03
N LEU A 212 -14.08 -13.14 13.95
CA LEU A 212 -13.30 -13.39 12.72
C LEU A 212 -11.78 -13.24 12.97
N SER A 213 -11.40 -12.28 13.81
CA SER A 213 -10.01 -12.06 14.20
C SER A 213 -9.46 -13.24 15.01
N ASP A 214 -10.24 -13.73 15.98
CA ASP A 214 -9.86 -14.88 16.83
C ASP A 214 -9.71 -16.16 16.01
N ALA A 215 -10.68 -16.46 15.14
CA ALA A 215 -10.65 -17.61 14.25
C ALA A 215 -9.45 -17.58 13.27
N ARG A 216 -9.01 -16.39 12.84
CA ARG A 216 -7.80 -16.23 12.01
C ARG A 216 -6.52 -16.41 12.80
N SER A 217 -6.49 -16.01 14.06
CA SER A 217 -5.36 -16.20 14.97
C SER A 217 -5.16 -17.69 15.30
N ASP A 218 -6.21 -18.41 15.61
CA ASP A 218 -6.19 -19.86 15.90
C ASP A 218 -5.72 -20.67 14.69
N ASN A 219 -6.24 -20.39 13.49
CA ASN A 219 -5.79 -21.03 12.26
C ASN A 219 -4.31 -20.74 11.92
N SER A 220 -3.75 -19.64 12.39
CA SER A 220 -2.33 -19.33 12.21
C SER A 220 -1.43 -20.15 13.14
N VAL A 221 -1.91 -20.45 14.34
CA VAL A 221 -1.22 -21.30 15.33
C VAL A 221 -1.21 -22.75 14.85
N ASP A 222 -2.36 -23.29 14.42
CA ASP A 222 -2.48 -24.67 13.92
C ASP A 222 -1.61 -24.91 12.67
N ARG A 223 -1.49 -23.93 11.77
CA ARG A 223 -0.59 -24.02 10.61
C ARG A 223 0.88 -23.97 10.99
N ALA A 224 1.25 -23.27 12.07
CA ALA A 224 2.62 -23.24 12.58
C ALA A 224 2.99 -24.58 13.22
N ASP A 225 2.09 -25.18 14.00
CA ASP A 225 2.30 -26.47 14.63
C ASP A 225 2.29 -27.64 13.62
N GLY A 226 1.40 -27.59 12.62
CA GLY A 226 1.38 -28.56 11.51
C GLY A 226 2.65 -28.55 10.65
N ALA A 227 3.30 -27.39 10.49
CA ALA A 227 4.56 -27.26 9.75
C ALA A 227 5.74 -27.85 10.54
N LEU A 228 5.71 -27.80 11.87
CA LEU A 228 6.74 -28.40 12.74
C LEU A 228 6.64 -29.95 12.79
N VAL A 229 5.43 -30.48 12.74
CA VAL A 229 5.20 -31.94 12.72
C VAL A 229 5.65 -32.56 11.39
N GLY A 230 5.53 -31.84 10.28
CA GLY A 230 5.96 -32.34 8.95
C GLY A 230 7.48 -32.40 8.74
N LEU A 231 8.28 -31.80 9.61
CA LEU A 231 9.75 -31.83 9.54
C LEU A 231 10.36 -33.04 10.30
N HIS A 232 9.61 -33.65 11.21
CA HIS A 232 10.09 -34.81 11.99
C HIS A 232 9.82 -36.16 11.33
N ASN A 233 9.05 -36.27 10.25
CA ASN A 233 8.70 -37.51 9.58
C ASN A 233 9.47 -37.79 8.27
N ARG A 234 10.63 -37.16 8.09
CA ARG A 234 11.56 -37.49 7.00
C ARG A 234 12.92 -37.86 7.59
N SER A 235 12.99 -39.05 8.14
CA SER A 235 14.23 -39.80 8.39
C SER A 235 14.15 -41.16 7.68
#